data_8ba99069769fb08254c870ba6a5e035b
#
_entry.id   8ba99069769fb08254c870ba6a5e035b
#
_cell.length_a   1.000
_cell.length_b   1.000
_cell.length_c   1.000
_cell.angle_alpha   90.00
_cell.angle_beta   90.00
_cell.angle_gamma   90.00
#
_symmetry.space_group_name_H-M   'P 1'
#
loop_
_entity.id
_entity.type
_entity.pdbx_description
1 polymer ?
#
loop_
_entity_poly.entity_id
_entity_poly.type
_entity_poly.pdbx_seq_one_letter_code
_entity_poly.pdbx_strand_id
1 'polypeptide(L)'
;MSSIALRQHTINAGPFTFAHNFLVLCDDQGQVVAELHGLASDPASGDPLPVGRSSDYLRAYEFAGKRLWKDGQTEKVIWEGDPEAVFARWAAAKDAHDQINRRDLTYNLAGSDLNGPRDWDSPAPPVIAGNSNSVNRAFVESMGLRMLGMPTMAPGTENQLLPQNTIDQIRARYGFRLPPGGLF
;
A
#
# COMPACT_ATOMS: atom_id res chain seq x y z
N MET A 1 21.02 7.62 -8.21
CA MET A 1 20.49 6.91 -7.01
C MET A 1 19.09 6.47 -7.33
N SER A 2 18.75 5.23 -6.97
CA SER A 2 17.38 4.73 -7.12
C SER A 2 16.49 5.25 -5.98
N SER A 3 15.16 5.22 -6.18
CA SER A 3 14.24 5.73 -5.16
C SER A 3 12.91 4.97 -5.15
N ILE A 4 12.22 5.07 -4.01
CA ILE A 4 10.82 4.68 -3.84
C ILE A 4 10.06 5.94 -3.44
N ALA A 5 9.00 6.24 -4.18
CA ALA A 5 8.14 7.37 -3.92
C ALA A 5 6.70 6.93 -3.64
N LEU A 6 6.04 7.66 -2.74
CA LEU A 6 4.61 7.60 -2.54
C LEU A 6 3.95 8.67 -3.40
N ARG A 7 3.01 8.28 -4.24
CA ARG A 7 2.26 9.18 -5.13
C ARG A 7 0.77 9.14 -4.86
N GLN A 8 0.10 10.23 -5.24
CA GLN A 8 -1.34 10.35 -5.16
C GLN A 8 -1.98 10.53 -6.52
N HIS A 9 -2.93 9.67 -6.83
CA HIS A 9 -3.88 9.87 -7.93
C HIS A 9 -5.19 10.37 -7.35
N THR A 10 -5.58 11.58 -7.75
CA THR A 10 -6.80 12.24 -7.29
C THR A 10 -8.03 11.62 -7.94
N ILE A 11 -9.03 11.28 -7.13
CA ILE A 11 -10.33 10.74 -7.56
C ILE A 11 -11.40 11.74 -7.15
N ASN A 12 -12.11 12.29 -8.14
CA ASN A 12 -13.24 13.16 -7.90
C ASN A 12 -14.54 12.34 -7.92
N ALA A 13 -15.26 12.35 -6.80
CA ALA A 13 -16.52 11.63 -6.61
C ALA A 13 -17.60 12.60 -6.15
N GLY A 14 -18.28 13.25 -7.09
CA GLY A 14 -19.25 14.30 -6.81
C GLY A 14 -18.61 15.50 -6.09
N PRO A 15 -19.11 15.88 -4.91
CA PRO A 15 -18.55 17.01 -4.14
C PRO A 15 -17.27 16.65 -3.37
N PHE A 16 -16.87 15.38 -3.38
CA PHE A 16 -15.73 14.89 -2.62
C PHE A 16 -14.52 14.63 -3.51
N THR A 17 -13.35 14.94 -2.98
CA THR A 17 -12.06 14.63 -3.59
C THR A 17 -11.29 13.70 -2.66
N PHE A 18 -10.95 12.52 -3.16
CA PHE A 18 -10.15 11.53 -2.47
C PHE A 18 -8.86 11.29 -3.23
N ALA A 19 -7.92 10.62 -2.57
CA ALA A 19 -6.71 10.15 -3.22
C ALA A 19 -6.57 8.64 -3.12
N HIS A 20 -6.14 8.06 -4.23
CA HIS A 20 -5.54 6.75 -4.31
C HIS A 20 -4.04 6.90 -4.19
N ASN A 21 -3.47 6.39 -3.12
CA ASN A 21 -2.03 6.33 -2.95
C ASN A 21 -1.46 5.08 -3.63
N PHE A 22 -0.27 5.20 -4.18
CA PHE A 22 0.48 4.09 -4.76
C PHE A 22 1.97 4.33 -4.65
N LEU A 23 2.75 3.26 -4.71
CA LEU A 23 4.21 3.33 -4.67
C LEU A 23 4.78 3.27 -6.07
N VAL A 24 5.87 3.99 -6.27
CA VAL A 24 6.62 4.03 -7.52
C VAL A 24 8.08 3.71 -7.22
N LEU A 25 8.64 2.76 -7.97
CA LEU A 25 10.06 2.45 -7.97
C LEU A 25 10.71 3.19 -9.15
N CYS A 26 11.73 3.98 -8.87
CA CYS A 26 12.56 4.62 -9.89
C CYS A 26 13.98 4.06 -9.85
N ASP A 27 14.58 3.89 -11.02
CA ASP A 27 15.98 3.53 -11.17
C ASP A 27 16.93 4.73 -10.87
N ASP A 28 18.22 4.53 -11.07
CA ASP A 28 19.24 5.54 -10.84
C ASP A 28 19.27 6.67 -11.89
N GLN A 29 18.51 6.51 -12.98
CA GLN A 29 18.27 7.52 -14.02
C GLN A 29 16.95 8.26 -13.80
N GLY A 30 16.20 7.93 -12.74
CA GLY A 30 14.89 8.51 -12.44
C GLY A 30 13.76 7.96 -13.31
N GLN A 31 13.98 6.85 -14.04
CA GLN A 31 12.94 6.22 -14.83
C GLN A 31 12.07 5.34 -13.95
N VAL A 32 10.76 5.39 -14.17
CA VAL A 32 9.81 4.53 -13.46
C VAL A 32 9.98 3.08 -13.92
N VAL A 33 10.36 2.22 -13.01
CA VAL A 33 10.56 0.78 -13.21
C VAL A 33 9.29 0.00 -12.96
N ALA A 34 8.60 0.33 -11.87
CA ALA A 34 7.38 -0.37 -11.46
C ALA A 34 6.49 0.50 -10.56
N GLU A 35 5.21 0.12 -10.50
CA GLU A 35 4.24 0.67 -9.56
C GLU A 35 3.63 -0.46 -8.73
N LEU A 36 3.40 -0.22 -7.41
CA LEU A 36 2.64 -1.10 -6.52
C LEU A 36 1.35 -0.41 -6.07
N HIS A 37 0.25 -1.12 -6.25
CA HIS A 37 -1.10 -0.62 -5.96
C HIS A 37 -1.89 -1.58 -5.11
N GLY A 38 -2.80 -1.05 -4.28
CA GLY A 38 -3.95 -1.78 -3.80
C GLY A 38 -5.17 -1.38 -4.64
N LEU A 39 -5.88 -2.33 -5.23
CA LEU A 39 -7.03 -2.05 -6.08
C LEU A 39 -8.19 -3.00 -5.75
N ALA A 40 -9.40 -2.55 -6.07
CA ALA A 40 -10.52 -3.47 -6.18
C ALA A 40 -10.26 -4.45 -7.32
N SER A 41 -10.73 -5.68 -7.16
CA SER A 41 -10.56 -6.76 -8.12
C SER A 41 -11.91 -7.42 -8.38
N ASP A 42 -12.21 -7.62 -9.66
CA ASP A 42 -13.39 -8.35 -10.07
C ASP A 42 -13.35 -9.80 -9.54
N PRO A 43 -14.40 -10.27 -8.81
CA PRO A 43 -14.39 -11.60 -8.23
C PRO A 43 -14.36 -12.75 -9.26
N ALA A 44 -14.81 -12.51 -10.48
CA ALA A 44 -14.90 -13.53 -11.53
C ALA A 44 -13.62 -13.60 -12.37
N SER A 45 -13.06 -12.45 -12.78
CA SER A 45 -11.88 -12.41 -13.64
C SER A 45 -10.57 -12.20 -12.89
N GLY A 46 -10.62 -11.61 -11.68
CA GLY A 46 -9.42 -11.19 -10.95
C GLY A 46 -8.81 -9.89 -11.47
N ASP A 47 -9.43 -9.24 -12.45
CA ASP A 47 -8.91 -8.00 -13.04
C ASP A 47 -9.03 -6.81 -12.10
N PRO A 48 -8.07 -5.86 -12.14
CA PRO A 48 -8.16 -4.64 -11.36
C PRO A 48 -9.27 -3.73 -11.87
N LEU A 49 -10.08 -3.22 -10.93
CA LEU A 49 -11.16 -2.28 -11.21
C LEU A 49 -10.75 -0.85 -10.86
N PRO A 50 -11.17 0.16 -11.65
CA PRO A 50 -10.84 1.56 -11.38
C PRO A 50 -11.53 2.11 -10.13
N VAL A 51 -12.71 1.58 -9.80
CA VAL A 51 -13.47 1.89 -8.58
C VAL A 51 -14.10 0.59 -8.08
N GLY A 52 -13.91 0.29 -6.81
CA GLY A 52 -14.43 -0.93 -6.21
C GLY A 52 -15.77 -0.75 -5.51
N ARG A 53 -16.46 -1.87 -5.34
CA ARG A 53 -17.69 -2.04 -4.56
C ARG A 53 -17.42 -3.00 -3.40
N SER A 54 -18.28 -3.04 -2.42
CA SER A 54 -18.16 -3.95 -1.28
C SER A 54 -18.27 -5.45 -1.64
N SER A 55 -18.74 -5.75 -2.86
CA SER A 55 -18.76 -7.11 -3.43
C SER A 55 -17.44 -7.55 -4.05
N ASP A 56 -16.52 -6.62 -4.29
CA ASP A 56 -15.27 -6.88 -4.97
C ASP A 56 -14.18 -7.29 -3.98
N TYR A 57 -13.17 -8.00 -4.46
CA TYR A 57 -12.00 -8.29 -3.64
C TYR A 57 -11.06 -7.07 -3.57
N LEU A 58 -10.32 -6.99 -2.48
CA LEU A 58 -9.16 -6.10 -2.36
C LEU A 58 -7.91 -6.92 -2.68
N ARG A 59 -7.15 -6.48 -3.68
CA ARG A 59 -5.90 -7.13 -4.10
C ARG A 59 -4.77 -6.12 -4.24
N ALA A 60 -3.57 -6.62 -4.07
CA ALA A 60 -2.34 -5.90 -4.38
C ALA A 60 -1.91 -6.24 -5.82
N TYR A 61 -1.39 -5.25 -6.54
CA TYR A 61 -0.93 -5.39 -7.91
C TYR A 61 0.43 -4.73 -8.10
N GLU A 62 1.29 -5.37 -8.88
CA GLU A 62 2.51 -4.78 -9.40
C GLU A 62 2.36 -4.57 -10.91
N PHE A 63 2.67 -3.38 -11.38
CA PHE A 63 2.71 -3.07 -12.81
C PHE A 63 4.12 -2.66 -13.21
N ALA A 64 4.63 -3.22 -14.29
CA ALA A 64 5.89 -2.81 -14.88
C ALA A 64 5.74 -1.42 -15.53
N GLY A 65 6.69 -0.53 -15.27
CA GLY A 65 6.66 0.84 -15.78
C GLY A 65 5.52 1.68 -15.20
N LYS A 66 5.04 2.62 -16.01
CA LYS A 66 4.01 3.59 -15.63
C LYS A 66 2.60 3.04 -15.90
N ARG A 67 1.77 2.95 -14.88
CA ARG A 67 0.34 2.58 -14.98
C ARG A 67 -0.58 3.75 -14.66
N LEU A 68 -0.45 4.33 -13.46
CA LEU A 68 -1.21 5.51 -13.01
C LEU A 68 -0.33 6.76 -12.86
N TRP A 69 0.97 6.61 -13.01
CA TRP A 69 1.89 7.72 -12.94
C TRP A 69 1.59 8.76 -14.03
N LYS A 70 1.48 10.02 -13.63
CA LYS A 70 1.32 11.18 -14.52
C LYS A 70 2.14 12.34 -14.01
N ASP A 71 2.57 13.23 -14.92
CA ASP A 71 3.20 14.48 -14.53
C ASP A 71 2.26 15.33 -13.67
N GLY A 72 2.82 16.07 -12.72
CA GLY A 72 2.07 16.98 -11.86
C GLY A 72 1.31 16.33 -10.70
N GLN A 73 1.37 15.01 -10.54
CA GLN A 73 0.84 14.36 -9.34
C GLN A 73 1.66 14.71 -8.11
N THR A 74 1.00 14.80 -6.96
CA THR A 74 1.70 14.93 -5.68
C THR A 74 2.54 13.68 -5.42
N GLU A 75 3.81 13.91 -5.09
CA GLU A 75 4.79 12.88 -4.82
C GLU A 75 5.59 13.20 -3.57
N LYS A 76 5.94 12.17 -2.81
CA LYS A 76 6.95 12.22 -1.75
C LYS A 76 7.89 11.03 -1.89
N VAL A 77 9.18 11.30 -2.05
CA VAL A 77 10.20 10.25 -1.94
C VAL A 77 10.22 9.77 -0.49
N ILE A 78 9.97 8.48 -0.30
CA ILE A 78 9.95 7.84 1.02
C ILE A 78 11.25 7.11 1.33
N TRP A 79 12.02 6.76 0.30
CA TRP A 79 13.35 6.20 0.40
C TRP A 79 14.16 6.49 -0.86
N GLU A 80 15.42 6.85 -0.66
CA GLU A 80 16.39 7.08 -1.73
C GLU A 80 17.74 6.51 -1.29
N GLY A 81 18.49 5.92 -2.21
CA GLY A 81 19.79 5.37 -1.90
C GLY A 81 20.41 4.58 -3.03
N ASP A 82 21.35 3.74 -2.64
CA ASP A 82 21.97 2.79 -3.54
C ASP A 82 20.93 1.78 -4.07
N PRO A 83 21.06 1.36 -5.34
CA PRO A 83 20.08 0.47 -5.98
C PRO A 83 19.80 -0.80 -5.19
N GLU A 84 20.80 -1.46 -4.63
CA GLU A 84 20.63 -2.71 -3.86
C GLU A 84 19.72 -2.47 -2.63
N ALA A 85 19.97 -1.39 -1.87
CA ALA A 85 19.17 -1.04 -0.70
C ALA A 85 17.73 -0.66 -1.07
N VAL A 86 17.52 0.02 -2.20
CA VAL A 86 16.19 0.38 -2.70
C VAL A 86 15.44 -0.86 -3.17
N PHE A 87 16.08 -1.74 -3.94
CA PHE A 87 15.46 -2.98 -4.42
C PHE A 87 15.15 -3.96 -3.28
N ALA A 88 15.98 -4.01 -2.22
CA ALA A 88 15.67 -4.81 -1.04
C ALA A 88 14.40 -4.34 -0.34
N ARG A 89 14.16 -3.01 -0.24
CA ARG A 89 12.91 -2.47 0.31
C ARG A 89 11.71 -2.76 -0.58
N TRP A 90 11.88 -2.62 -1.90
CA TRP A 90 10.83 -2.98 -2.85
C TRP A 90 10.47 -4.47 -2.75
N ALA A 91 11.45 -5.34 -2.60
CA ALA A 91 11.22 -6.77 -2.38
C ALA A 91 10.43 -7.05 -1.09
N ALA A 92 10.68 -6.30 0.00
CA ALA A 92 9.87 -6.41 1.21
C ALA A 92 8.41 -5.97 0.99
N ALA A 93 8.18 -4.91 0.21
CA ALA A 93 6.83 -4.50 -0.18
C ALA A 93 6.15 -5.57 -1.05
N LYS A 94 6.89 -6.28 -1.91
CA LYS A 94 6.37 -7.42 -2.69
C LYS A 94 6.05 -8.63 -1.82
N ASP A 95 6.79 -8.90 -0.77
CA ASP A 95 6.40 -9.93 0.21
C ASP A 95 5.07 -9.57 0.87
N ALA A 96 4.85 -8.29 1.21
CA ALA A 96 3.58 -7.83 1.74
C ALA A 96 2.44 -7.94 0.71
N HIS A 97 2.70 -7.61 -0.57
CA HIS A 97 1.79 -7.85 -1.70
C HIS A 97 1.32 -9.31 -1.72
N ASP A 98 2.24 -10.27 -1.65
CA ASP A 98 1.91 -11.69 -1.67
C ASP A 98 1.11 -12.11 -0.44
N GLN A 99 1.44 -11.57 0.74
CA GLN A 99 0.69 -11.83 1.97
C GLN A 99 -0.74 -11.29 1.91
N ILE A 100 -0.96 -10.13 1.29
CA ILE A 100 -2.28 -9.54 1.07
C ILE A 100 -3.09 -10.42 0.11
N ASN A 101 -2.49 -10.83 -1.00
CA ASN A 101 -3.18 -11.61 -2.04
C ASN A 101 -3.52 -13.05 -1.63
N ARG A 102 -2.90 -13.57 -0.57
CA ARG A 102 -3.27 -14.88 0.04
C ARG A 102 -4.49 -14.78 0.95
N ARG A 103 -5.03 -13.59 1.18
CA ARG A 103 -6.16 -13.35 2.08
C ARG A 103 -7.41 -13.02 1.27
N ASP A 104 -8.56 -13.46 1.75
CA ASP A 104 -9.85 -13.11 1.14
C ASP A 104 -10.34 -11.78 1.70
N LEU A 105 -9.68 -10.70 1.27
CA LEU A 105 -10.02 -9.34 1.65
C LEU A 105 -11.11 -8.80 0.71
N THR A 106 -12.14 -8.18 1.29
CA THR A 106 -13.15 -7.44 0.53
C THR A 106 -12.77 -5.97 0.42
N TYR A 107 -13.18 -5.35 -0.69
CA TYR A 107 -12.96 -3.93 -0.88
C TYR A 107 -13.96 -3.10 -0.08
N ASN A 108 -13.46 -2.06 0.62
CA ASN A 108 -14.29 -1.07 1.30
C ASN A 108 -13.78 0.34 0.96
N LEU A 109 -14.56 1.11 0.21
CA LEU A 109 -14.17 2.44 -0.27
C LEU A 109 -13.81 3.40 0.88
N ALA A 110 -14.52 3.34 1.99
CA ALA A 110 -14.24 4.17 3.17
C ALA A 110 -12.92 3.78 3.86
N GLY A 111 -12.37 2.60 3.55
CA GLY A 111 -11.17 2.09 4.15
C GLY A 111 -11.29 1.76 5.64
N SER A 112 -12.45 2.01 6.23
CA SER A 112 -12.73 1.69 7.62
C SER A 112 -13.25 0.26 7.75
N ASP A 113 -12.72 -0.49 8.69
CA ASP A 113 -13.40 -1.65 9.20
C ASP A 113 -14.67 -1.15 9.93
N LEU A 114 -15.86 -1.47 9.40
CA LEU A 114 -17.13 -1.12 10.01
C LEU A 114 -17.31 -1.71 11.42
N ASN A 115 -16.45 -2.62 11.81
CA ASN A 115 -16.45 -3.27 13.12
C ASN A 115 -15.43 -2.68 14.12
N GLY A 116 -14.74 -1.59 13.77
CA GLY A 116 -13.78 -0.91 14.64
C GLY A 116 -12.36 -1.49 14.63
N PRO A 117 -11.45 -0.89 15.42
CA PRO A 117 -10.07 -1.36 15.51
C PRO A 117 -10.04 -2.80 16.03
N ARG A 118 -9.36 -3.67 15.30
CA ARG A 118 -9.18 -5.06 15.68
C ARG A 118 -7.81 -5.27 16.29
N ASP A 119 -7.82 -5.88 17.45
CA ASP A 119 -6.63 -6.47 18.04
C ASP A 119 -6.25 -7.70 17.22
N TRP A 120 -5.13 -7.64 16.53
CA TRP A 120 -4.61 -8.73 15.72
C TRP A 120 -4.15 -9.93 16.55
N ASP A 121 -3.92 -9.74 17.84
CA ASP A 121 -3.61 -10.80 18.79
C ASP A 121 -4.88 -11.43 19.37
N SER A 122 -6.04 -10.84 19.09
CA SER A 122 -7.34 -11.39 19.44
C SER A 122 -7.66 -12.64 18.59
N PRO A 123 -8.31 -13.66 19.15
CA PRO A 123 -8.86 -14.78 18.39
C PRO A 123 -10.02 -14.36 17.46
N ALA A 124 -10.36 -13.06 17.39
CA ALA A 124 -11.35 -12.55 16.44
C ALA A 124 -10.90 -12.77 14.98
N PRO A 125 -11.84 -12.98 14.05
CA PRO A 125 -11.49 -13.19 12.66
C PRO A 125 -10.68 -12.00 12.11
N PRO A 126 -9.76 -12.23 11.17
CA PRO A 126 -8.91 -11.18 10.60
C PRO A 126 -9.74 -10.09 9.93
N VAL A 127 -9.17 -8.91 9.78
CA VAL A 127 -9.76 -7.84 8.96
C VAL A 127 -10.06 -8.39 7.57
N ILE A 128 -11.31 -8.28 7.17
CA ILE A 128 -11.80 -8.79 5.89
C ILE A 128 -12.07 -7.68 4.89
N ALA A 129 -11.90 -6.43 5.26
CA ALA A 129 -12.17 -5.29 4.39
C ALA A 129 -11.10 -4.20 4.52
N GLY A 130 -10.81 -3.54 3.39
CA GLY A 130 -9.90 -2.41 3.31
C GLY A 130 -9.97 -1.75 1.94
N ASN A 131 -9.09 -0.82 1.68
CA ASN A 131 -8.98 -0.16 0.37
C ASN A 131 -7.52 -0.02 -0.08
N SER A 132 -7.31 0.65 -1.21
CA SER A 132 -5.99 0.89 -1.78
C SER A 132 -5.01 1.54 -0.81
N ASN A 133 -5.47 2.46 0.03
CA ASN A 133 -4.61 3.20 0.95
C ASN A 133 -4.16 2.33 2.13
N SER A 134 -5.02 1.40 2.60
CA SER A 134 -4.67 0.39 3.60
C SER A 134 -3.60 -0.58 3.08
N VAL A 135 -3.66 -0.94 1.79
CA VAL A 135 -2.64 -1.76 1.12
C VAL A 135 -1.30 -1.02 1.10
N ASN A 136 -1.30 0.26 0.71
CA ASN A 136 -0.08 1.06 0.68
C ASN A 136 0.57 1.20 2.06
N ARG A 137 -0.22 1.31 3.12
CA ARG A 137 0.32 1.28 4.49
C ARG A 137 1.08 -0.02 4.76
N ALA A 138 0.50 -1.16 4.42
CA ALA A 138 1.17 -2.45 4.63
C ALA A 138 2.49 -2.55 3.85
N PHE A 139 2.55 -2.02 2.62
CA PHE A 139 3.78 -1.96 1.84
C PHE A 139 4.85 -1.11 2.54
N VAL A 140 4.50 0.12 2.91
CA VAL A 140 5.43 1.08 3.54
C VAL A 140 5.97 0.53 4.87
N GLU A 141 5.09 -0.02 5.70
CA GLU A 141 5.50 -0.60 6.97
C GLU A 141 6.39 -1.83 6.80
N SER A 142 6.14 -2.68 5.82
CA SER A 142 6.97 -3.86 5.52
C SER A 142 8.38 -3.48 5.07
N MET A 143 8.56 -2.32 4.46
CA MET A 143 9.87 -1.75 4.13
C MET A 143 10.63 -1.18 5.34
N GLY A 144 10.07 -1.23 6.55
CA GLY A 144 10.63 -0.60 7.74
C GLY A 144 10.52 0.93 7.72
N LEU A 145 9.58 1.47 6.95
CA LEU A 145 9.31 2.90 6.81
C LEU A 145 8.00 3.27 7.51
N ARG A 146 7.77 4.57 7.68
CA ARG A 146 6.50 5.10 8.18
C ARG A 146 5.69 5.68 7.04
N MET A 147 4.38 5.48 7.09
CA MET A 147 3.48 6.14 6.16
C MET A 147 3.58 7.66 6.32
N LEU A 148 3.85 8.38 5.23
CA LEU A 148 3.91 9.82 5.24
C LEU A 148 2.53 10.42 4.98
N GLY A 149 2.19 11.46 5.73
CA GLY A 149 1.01 12.27 5.44
C GLY A 149 1.10 12.90 4.05
N MET A 150 0.05 12.76 3.26
CA MET A 150 -0.09 13.35 1.93
C MET A 150 -1.15 14.45 1.96
N PRO A 151 -1.11 15.45 1.07
CA PRO A 151 -2.00 16.62 1.16
C PRO A 151 -3.47 16.31 0.90
N THR A 152 -3.77 15.35 0.01
CA THR A 152 -5.16 14.97 -0.26
C THR A 152 -5.59 13.84 0.66
N MET A 153 -6.79 13.94 1.21
CA MET A 153 -7.36 12.93 2.08
C MET A 153 -7.38 11.56 1.39
N ALA A 154 -6.81 10.58 2.05
CA ALA A 154 -6.69 9.22 1.58
C ALA A 154 -7.26 8.26 2.65
N PRO A 155 -8.59 8.05 2.67
CA PRO A 155 -9.23 7.19 3.68
C PRO A 155 -8.61 5.81 3.70
N GLY A 156 -8.48 5.21 4.88
CA GLY A 156 -7.95 3.87 5.06
C GLY A 156 -6.44 3.78 5.28
N THR A 157 -5.71 4.90 5.24
CA THR A 157 -4.27 4.91 5.59
C THR A 157 -4.01 4.49 7.05
N GLU A 158 -5.02 4.62 7.90
CA GLU A 158 -4.96 4.22 9.32
C GLU A 158 -5.16 2.71 9.51
N ASN A 159 -5.73 2.02 8.51
CA ASN A 159 -6.12 0.62 8.64
C ASN A 159 -4.93 -0.31 8.38
N GLN A 160 -4.71 -1.23 9.31
CA GLN A 160 -3.71 -2.27 9.19
C GLN A 160 -4.32 -3.52 8.55
N LEU A 161 -3.83 -3.93 7.38
CA LEU A 161 -4.31 -5.11 6.64
C LEU A 161 -3.57 -6.39 6.97
N LEU A 162 -2.34 -6.29 7.42
CA LEU A 162 -1.53 -7.43 7.82
C LEU A 162 -1.33 -7.44 9.34
N PRO A 163 -1.37 -8.61 9.99
CA PRO A 163 -0.97 -8.72 11.39
C PRO A 163 0.42 -8.16 11.63
N GLN A 164 0.64 -7.53 12.77
CA GLN A 164 1.94 -6.92 13.08
C GLN A 164 3.08 -7.94 13.03
N ASN A 165 2.86 -9.15 13.52
CA ASN A 165 3.84 -10.24 13.45
C ASN A 165 4.23 -10.60 12.01
N THR A 166 3.29 -10.53 11.05
CA THR A 166 3.58 -10.75 9.62
C THR A 166 4.50 -9.64 9.07
N ILE A 167 4.19 -8.38 9.39
CA ILE A 167 5.01 -7.23 9.01
C ILE A 167 6.41 -7.35 9.62
N ASP A 168 6.50 -7.72 10.89
CA ASP A 168 7.79 -7.88 11.58
C ASP A 168 8.62 -9.04 11.02
N GLN A 169 7.98 -10.13 10.62
CA GLN A 169 8.66 -11.24 9.92
C GLN A 169 9.22 -10.80 8.55
N ILE A 170 8.47 -10.02 7.78
CA ILE A 170 8.96 -9.46 6.52
C ILE A 170 10.17 -8.55 6.79
N ARG A 171 10.05 -7.61 7.71
CA ARG A 171 11.16 -6.70 8.10
C ARG A 171 12.41 -7.48 8.50
N ALA A 172 12.24 -8.48 9.37
CA ALA A 172 13.35 -9.30 9.86
C ALA A 172 14.08 -10.03 8.72
N ARG A 173 13.36 -10.53 7.72
CA ARG A 173 13.93 -11.21 6.53
C ARG A 173 14.88 -10.30 5.76
N TYR A 174 14.57 -9.01 5.66
CA TYR A 174 15.38 -8.02 4.95
C TYR A 174 16.28 -7.20 5.85
N GLY A 175 16.35 -7.50 7.15
CA GLY A 175 17.18 -6.78 8.10
C GLY A 175 16.67 -5.37 8.43
N PHE A 176 15.40 -5.07 8.18
CA PHE A 176 14.81 -3.76 8.45
C PHE A 176 14.31 -3.67 9.88
N ARG A 177 14.68 -2.59 10.57
CA ARG A 177 14.15 -2.23 11.88
C ARG A 177 13.28 -0.99 11.75
N LEU A 178 12.23 -0.89 12.55
CA LEU A 178 11.55 0.39 12.69
C LEU A 178 12.53 1.42 13.22
N PRO A 179 12.53 2.65 12.70
CA PRO A 179 13.26 3.72 13.34
C PRO A 179 12.80 3.87 14.79
N PRO A 180 13.73 3.99 15.74
CA PRO A 180 13.39 4.19 17.14
C PRO A 180 12.54 5.46 17.26
N GLY A 181 11.47 5.38 17.98
CA GLY A 181 10.57 6.51 18.22
C GLY A 181 9.16 6.27 17.75
N GLY A 182 8.46 5.58 18.56
CA GLY A 182 7.12 5.84 19.04
C GLY A 182 5.97 5.69 18.16
N LEU A 183 5.16 5.18 18.78
CA LEU A 183 3.72 5.42 18.83
C LEU A 183 3.37 6.84 18.33
N PHE A 184 2.41 6.88 17.45
CA PHE A 184 1.71 8.00 16.80
C PHE A 184 1.49 9.21 17.70
#